data_25ebdd31abc29958327ca5717d9487c0
#
_entry.id   25ebdd31abc29958327ca5717d9487c0
#
_cell.length_a   1.000
_cell.length_b   1.000
_cell.length_c   1.000
_cell.angle_alpha   90.00
_cell.angle_beta   90.00
_cell.angle_gamma   90.00
#
_symmetry.space_group_name_H-M   'P 1'
#
loop_
_entity.id
_entity.type
_entity.pdbx_description
1 polymer ?
#
loop_
_entity_poly.entity_id
_entity_poly.type
_entity_poly.pdbx_seq_one_letter_code
_entity_poly.pdbx_strand_id
1 'polypeptide(L)'
;MKAETILETLQISRTMLSQHCSKGTIRRTEIGVNRYDYNESDVKRLKENQNTVRNARTILLLKSFDEREAIQRACKKYGFKNTHVFGVSGMKDALRTVVVQHVTTLIIDSLDVFDSKEPERLLEMCSWSGCRVLLWKDGEFIDIN
;
A
#
# COMPACT_ATOMS: atom_id res chain seq x y z
N MET A 1 -6.77 21.69 12.52
CA MET A 1 -5.90 20.77 13.33
C MET A 1 -4.49 21.35 13.40
N LYS A 2 -3.87 21.29 14.55
CA LYS A 2 -2.51 21.82 14.77
C LYS A 2 -1.44 20.85 14.28
N ALA A 3 -0.28 21.39 13.90
CA ALA A 3 0.84 20.57 13.40
C ALA A 3 1.27 19.48 14.40
N GLU A 4 1.41 19.82 15.68
CA GLU A 4 1.83 18.86 16.71
C GLU A 4 0.87 17.67 16.82
N THR A 5 -0.43 17.91 16.74
CA THR A 5 -1.45 16.87 16.74
C THR A 5 -1.29 15.93 15.55
N ILE A 6 -0.98 16.48 14.37
CA ILE A 6 -0.76 15.69 13.16
C ILE A 6 0.48 14.79 13.28
N LEU A 7 1.59 15.36 13.78
CA LEU A 7 2.83 14.61 13.97
C LEU A 7 2.63 13.40 14.89
N GLU A 8 1.87 13.57 15.96
CA GLU A 8 1.51 12.49 16.88
C GLU A 8 0.55 11.48 16.24
N THR A 9 -0.50 11.97 15.59
CA THR A 9 -1.54 11.12 15.00
C THR A 9 -1.00 10.23 13.88
N LEU A 10 -0.20 10.80 12.98
CA LEU A 10 0.37 10.08 11.83
C LEU A 10 1.73 9.46 12.13
N GLN A 11 2.35 9.80 13.25
CA GLN A 11 3.70 9.38 13.61
C GLN A 11 4.72 9.70 12.50
N ILE A 12 4.69 10.93 12.02
CA ILE A 12 5.56 11.44 10.98
C ILE A 12 6.41 12.61 11.48
N SER A 13 7.50 12.91 10.77
CA SER A 13 8.38 14.05 11.04
C SER A 13 7.78 15.34 10.44
N ARG A 14 8.30 16.50 10.88
CA ARG A 14 7.94 17.78 10.28
C ARG A 14 8.28 17.85 8.79
N THR A 15 9.39 17.24 8.38
CA THR A 15 9.79 17.15 6.98
C THR A 15 8.74 16.39 6.15
N MET A 16 8.26 15.28 6.65
CA MET A 16 7.20 14.50 5.99
C MET A 16 5.89 15.28 5.92
N LEU A 17 5.53 16.01 6.96
CA LEU A 17 4.35 16.88 6.94
C LEU A 17 4.47 17.95 5.86
N SER A 18 5.62 18.60 5.75
CA SER A 18 5.89 19.57 4.68
C SER A 18 5.76 18.94 3.29
N GLN A 19 6.26 17.73 3.11
CA GLN A 19 6.14 17.01 1.84
C GLN A 19 4.68 16.72 1.49
N HIS A 20 3.87 16.29 2.44
CA HIS A 20 2.44 16.08 2.23
C HIS A 20 1.71 17.37 1.84
N CYS A 21 2.07 18.50 2.45
CA CYS A 21 1.51 19.80 2.09
C CYS A 21 1.92 20.23 0.68
N SER A 22 3.19 20.04 0.32
CA SER A 22 3.71 20.37 -1.02
C SER A 22 3.07 19.54 -2.11
N LYS A 23 2.76 18.27 -1.84
CA LYS A 23 2.07 17.36 -2.78
C LYS A 23 0.56 17.57 -2.83
N GLY A 24 0.01 18.41 -1.95
CA GLY A 24 -1.44 18.60 -1.82
C GLY A 24 -2.18 17.47 -1.13
N THR A 25 -1.48 16.49 -0.55
CA THR A 25 -2.09 15.38 0.18
C THR A 25 -2.77 15.86 1.45
N ILE A 26 -2.16 16.83 2.16
CA ILE A 26 -2.76 17.54 3.28
C ILE A 26 -2.88 19.00 2.90
N ARG A 27 -4.10 19.50 2.83
CA ARG A 27 -4.38 20.91 2.60
C ARG A 27 -4.20 21.70 3.89
N ARG A 28 -3.71 22.92 3.77
CA ARG A 28 -3.55 23.83 4.92
C ARG A 28 -3.96 25.24 4.58
N THR A 29 -4.41 25.98 5.57
CA THR A 29 -4.77 27.41 5.47
C THR A 29 -3.89 28.20 6.42
N GLU A 30 -3.26 29.26 5.93
CA GLU A 30 -2.45 30.17 6.77
C GLU A 30 -3.36 31.02 7.66
N ILE A 31 -3.15 30.96 8.98
CA ILE A 31 -3.95 31.67 9.98
C ILE A 31 -3.15 32.73 10.74
N GLY A 32 -1.84 32.85 10.43
CA GLY A 32 -0.93 33.80 11.04
C GLY A 32 0.48 33.62 10.51
N VAL A 33 1.45 34.37 11.04
CA VAL A 33 2.85 34.23 10.61
C VAL A 33 3.37 32.86 11.00
N ASN A 34 3.71 32.03 9.99
CA ASN A 34 4.15 30.64 10.17
C ASN A 34 3.20 29.75 10.96
N ARG A 35 1.91 30.12 10.97
CA ARG A 35 0.85 29.32 11.59
C ARG A 35 -0.14 28.84 10.55
N TYR A 36 -0.45 27.55 10.59
CA TYR A 36 -1.34 26.91 9.63
C TYR A 36 -2.41 26.10 10.35
N ASP A 37 -3.61 26.11 9.76
CA ASP A 37 -4.67 25.19 10.12
C ASP A 37 -4.72 24.10 9.03
N TYR A 38 -4.52 22.85 9.44
CA TYR A 38 -4.46 21.70 8.53
C TYR A 38 -5.82 21.04 8.40
N ASN A 39 -6.15 20.59 7.21
CA ASN A 39 -7.43 19.96 6.93
C ASN A 39 -7.55 18.61 7.66
N GLU A 40 -8.48 18.53 8.58
CA GLU A 40 -8.70 17.37 9.43
C GLU A 40 -9.14 16.13 8.63
N SER A 41 -9.98 16.32 7.60
CA SER A 41 -10.43 15.22 6.74
C SER A 41 -9.29 14.58 5.98
N ASP A 42 -8.31 15.37 5.53
CA ASP A 42 -7.13 14.86 4.82
C ASP A 42 -6.25 14.03 5.77
N VAL A 43 -6.04 14.50 6.99
CA VAL A 43 -5.27 13.79 8.03
C VAL A 43 -5.95 12.48 8.39
N LYS A 44 -7.25 12.47 8.57
CA LYS A 44 -8.04 11.27 8.87
C LYS A 44 -7.93 10.23 7.76
N ARG A 45 -7.99 10.67 6.50
CA ARG A 45 -7.83 9.79 5.33
C ARG A 45 -6.45 9.13 5.31
N LEU A 46 -5.38 9.89 5.57
CA LEU A 46 -4.03 9.35 5.66
C LEU A 46 -3.88 8.35 6.80
N LYS A 47 -4.49 8.62 7.95
CA LYS A 47 -4.47 7.69 9.09
C LYS A 47 -5.17 6.38 8.77
N GLU A 48 -6.31 6.43 8.10
CA GLU A 48 -7.04 5.25 7.65
C GLU A 48 -6.20 4.44 6.66
N ASN A 49 -5.52 5.08 5.71
CA ASN A 49 -4.60 4.41 4.78
C ASN A 49 -3.44 3.75 5.53
N GLN A 50 -2.81 4.41 6.48
CA GLN A 50 -1.76 3.83 7.30
C GLN A 50 -2.25 2.59 8.04
N ASN A 51 -3.41 2.65 8.64
CA ASN A 51 -4.00 1.52 9.36
C ASN A 51 -4.29 0.35 8.42
N THR A 52 -4.81 0.63 7.21
CA THR A 52 -5.05 -0.39 6.20
C THR A 52 -3.76 -1.10 5.82
N VAL A 53 -2.69 -0.35 5.55
CA VAL A 53 -1.39 -0.93 5.19
C VAL A 53 -0.81 -1.74 6.36
N ARG A 54 -0.85 -1.19 7.59
CA ARG A 54 -0.32 -1.89 8.78
C ARG A 54 -1.01 -3.21 9.07
N ASN A 55 -2.29 -3.30 8.77
CA ASN A 55 -3.10 -4.49 9.03
C ASN A 55 -3.26 -5.38 7.81
N ALA A 56 -2.63 -5.04 6.68
CA ALA A 56 -2.73 -5.82 5.47
C ALA A 56 -2.16 -7.23 5.68
N ARG A 57 -2.89 -8.22 5.21
CA ARG A 57 -2.46 -9.62 5.15
C ARG A 57 -2.36 -10.12 3.72
N THR A 58 -3.05 -9.46 2.81
CA THR A 58 -3.05 -9.73 1.38
C THR A 58 -2.73 -8.45 0.63
N ILE A 59 -1.73 -8.47 -0.21
CA ILE A 59 -1.34 -7.34 -1.06
C ILE A 59 -1.66 -7.70 -2.51
N LEU A 60 -2.32 -6.78 -3.21
CA LEU A 60 -2.50 -6.82 -4.64
C LEU A 60 -1.50 -5.86 -5.28
N LEU A 61 -0.59 -6.36 -6.10
CA LEU A 61 0.34 -5.54 -6.88
C LEU A 61 -0.01 -5.70 -8.35
N LEU A 62 -0.65 -4.70 -8.93
CA LEU A 62 -1.29 -4.78 -10.23
C LEU A 62 -0.61 -3.86 -11.25
N LYS A 63 -0.36 -4.40 -12.43
CA LYS A 63 0.08 -3.65 -13.61
C LYS A 63 -1.06 -2.85 -14.21
N SER A 64 -2.28 -3.41 -14.19
CA SER A 64 -3.50 -2.79 -14.68
C SER A 64 -4.61 -2.93 -13.66
N PHE A 65 -5.42 -1.88 -13.49
CA PHE A 65 -6.58 -1.92 -12.59
C PHE A 65 -7.88 -2.36 -13.29
N ASP A 66 -7.80 -2.77 -14.55
CA ASP A 66 -8.98 -3.15 -15.33
C ASP A 66 -9.75 -4.33 -14.70
N GLU A 67 -9.04 -5.29 -14.11
CA GLU A 67 -9.63 -6.44 -13.45
C GLU A 67 -9.63 -6.34 -11.91
N ARG A 68 -9.34 -5.18 -11.36
CA ARG A 68 -9.25 -4.96 -9.91
C ARG A 68 -10.49 -5.47 -9.17
N GLU A 69 -11.68 -5.14 -9.64
CA GLU A 69 -12.92 -5.54 -8.98
C GLU A 69 -13.12 -7.06 -9.03
N ALA A 70 -12.80 -7.68 -10.17
CA ALA A 70 -12.87 -9.14 -10.31
C ALA A 70 -11.90 -9.83 -9.36
N ILE A 71 -10.67 -9.33 -9.23
CA ILE A 71 -9.67 -9.85 -8.31
C ILE A 71 -10.13 -9.69 -6.86
N GLN A 72 -10.67 -8.54 -6.50
CA GLN A 72 -11.16 -8.29 -5.14
C GLN A 72 -12.33 -9.19 -4.78
N ARG A 73 -13.24 -9.46 -5.71
CA ARG A 73 -14.34 -10.43 -5.51
C ARG A 73 -13.81 -11.84 -5.30
N ALA A 74 -12.82 -12.24 -6.09
CA ALA A 74 -12.17 -13.54 -5.93
C ALA A 74 -11.46 -13.65 -4.57
N CYS A 75 -10.81 -12.58 -4.10
CA CYS A 75 -10.19 -12.54 -2.77
C CYS A 75 -11.22 -12.82 -1.66
N LYS A 76 -12.39 -12.21 -1.74
CA LYS A 76 -13.47 -12.46 -0.77
C LYS A 76 -13.95 -13.91 -0.81
N LYS A 77 -14.08 -14.47 -2.00
CA LYS A 77 -14.51 -15.87 -2.22
C LYS A 77 -13.52 -16.86 -1.61
N TYR A 78 -12.20 -16.60 -1.74
CA TYR A 78 -11.15 -17.46 -1.21
C TYR A 78 -10.79 -17.16 0.26
N GLY A 79 -11.44 -16.18 0.87
CA GLY A 79 -11.23 -15.84 2.28
C GLY A 79 -9.96 -15.04 2.55
N PHE A 80 -9.36 -14.41 1.57
CA PHE A 80 -8.24 -13.48 1.79
C PHE A 80 -8.74 -12.22 2.48
N LYS A 81 -8.14 -11.89 3.61
CA LYS A 81 -8.57 -10.78 4.49
C LYS A 81 -7.59 -9.63 4.43
N ASN A 82 -8.09 -8.43 4.78
CA ASN A 82 -7.29 -7.23 4.94
C ASN A 82 -6.45 -6.93 3.68
N THR A 83 -7.12 -6.90 2.52
CA THR A 83 -6.48 -6.64 1.24
C THR A 83 -6.08 -5.18 1.08
N HIS A 84 -4.90 -4.93 0.51
CA HIS A 84 -4.46 -3.60 0.11
C HIS A 84 -3.91 -3.64 -1.32
N VAL A 85 -4.19 -2.60 -2.10
CA VAL A 85 -3.84 -2.56 -3.54
C VAL A 85 -2.73 -1.56 -3.79
N PHE A 86 -1.69 -2.00 -4.50
CA PHE A 86 -0.63 -1.14 -5.03
C PHE A 86 -0.61 -1.23 -6.55
N GLY A 87 -0.29 -0.11 -7.20
CA GLY A 87 0.10 -0.10 -8.62
C GLY A 87 1.60 -0.38 -8.77
N VAL A 88 2.08 -0.48 -10.02
CA VAL A 88 3.49 -0.76 -10.32
C VAL A 88 4.43 0.28 -9.72
N SER A 89 4.04 1.55 -9.69
CA SER A 89 4.82 2.62 -9.06
C SER A 89 5.02 2.42 -7.56
N GLY A 90 4.16 1.64 -6.91
CA GLY A 90 4.25 1.29 -5.50
C GLY A 90 4.92 -0.05 -5.21
N MET A 91 5.61 -0.65 -6.19
CA MET A 91 6.23 -1.97 -6.04
C MET A 91 7.18 -2.06 -4.83
N LYS A 92 8.04 -1.06 -4.65
CA LYS A 92 8.99 -1.05 -3.52
C LYS A 92 8.27 -1.02 -2.17
N ASP A 93 7.22 -0.23 -2.06
CA ASP A 93 6.42 -0.14 -0.85
C ASP A 93 5.63 -1.43 -0.60
N ALA A 94 5.12 -2.05 -1.66
CA ALA A 94 4.44 -3.35 -1.58
C ALA A 94 5.38 -4.43 -1.05
N LEU A 95 6.60 -4.56 -1.60
CA LEU A 95 7.58 -5.55 -1.18
C LEU A 95 8.08 -5.30 0.25
N ARG A 96 8.27 -4.04 0.62
CA ARG A 96 8.61 -3.68 2.00
C ARG A 96 7.49 -4.10 2.96
N THR A 97 6.26 -3.88 2.59
CA THR A 97 5.09 -4.28 3.38
C THR A 97 5.04 -5.80 3.57
N VAL A 98 5.34 -6.56 2.53
CA VAL A 98 5.41 -8.03 2.60
C VAL A 98 6.39 -8.47 3.70
N VAL A 99 7.57 -7.88 3.74
CA VAL A 99 8.62 -8.26 4.70
C VAL A 99 8.31 -7.78 6.11
N VAL A 100 7.94 -6.49 6.25
CA VAL A 100 7.80 -5.84 7.57
C VAL A 100 6.48 -6.22 8.26
N GLN A 101 5.39 -6.34 7.51
CA GLN A 101 4.05 -6.56 8.05
C GLN A 101 3.63 -8.04 8.10
N HIS A 102 4.52 -8.95 7.73
CA HIS A 102 4.22 -10.39 7.67
C HIS A 102 2.97 -10.69 6.81
N VAL A 103 2.93 -10.12 5.62
CA VAL A 103 1.88 -10.39 4.64
C VAL A 103 1.94 -11.86 4.24
N THR A 104 0.81 -12.53 4.23
CA THR A 104 0.72 -13.96 3.95
C THR A 104 0.53 -14.26 2.46
N THR A 105 -0.05 -13.32 1.72
CA THR A 105 -0.38 -13.52 0.30
C THR A 105 -0.10 -12.25 -0.50
N LEU A 106 0.65 -12.41 -1.59
CA LEU A 106 0.86 -11.37 -2.59
C LEU A 106 0.21 -11.83 -3.90
N ILE A 107 -0.69 -11.02 -4.44
CA ILE A 107 -1.38 -11.31 -5.70
C ILE A 107 -0.88 -10.35 -6.76
N ILE A 108 -0.44 -10.87 -7.88
CA ILE A 108 0.05 -10.11 -9.03
C ILE A 108 -0.75 -10.48 -10.28
N ASP A 109 -0.86 -9.57 -11.22
CA ASP A 109 -1.50 -9.81 -12.53
C ASP A 109 -0.49 -10.10 -13.63
N SER A 110 0.80 -9.82 -13.38
CA SER A 110 1.90 -10.09 -14.31
C SER A 110 3.23 -10.12 -13.55
N LEU A 111 4.18 -10.96 -13.99
CA LEU A 111 5.55 -10.92 -13.47
C LEU A 111 6.27 -9.60 -13.78
N ASP A 112 5.81 -8.87 -14.79
CA ASP A 112 6.36 -7.55 -15.13
C ASP A 112 6.20 -6.51 -14.03
N VAL A 113 5.29 -6.72 -13.05
CA VAL A 113 5.10 -5.80 -11.93
C VAL A 113 6.35 -5.64 -11.08
N PHE A 114 7.24 -6.61 -11.10
CA PHE A 114 8.48 -6.57 -10.31
C PHE A 114 9.56 -5.68 -10.91
N ASP A 115 9.42 -5.24 -12.16
CA ASP A 115 10.39 -4.39 -12.87
C ASP A 115 11.83 -4.84 -12.61
N SER A 116 12.09 -6.14 -12.74
CA SER A 116 13.35 -6.78 -12.41
C SER A 116 13.75 -7.76 -13.53
N LYS A 117 15.06 -7.86 -13.77
CA LYS A 117 15.61 -8.85 -14.70
C LYS A 117 15.56 -10.26 -14.12
N GLU A 118 15.41 -10.38 -12.81
CA GLU A 118 15.42 -11.65 -12.08
C GLU A 118 14.20 -11.73 -11.14
N PRO A 119 12.96 -11.83 -11.69
CA PRO A 119 11.77 -11.89 -10.86
C PRO A 119 11.75 -13.11 -9.93
N GLU A 120 12.44 -14.18 -10.28
CA GLU A 120 12.55 -15.39 -9.46
C GLU A 120 13.16 -15.12 -8.08
N ARG A 121 14.13 -14.20 -7.99
CA ARG A 121 14.72 -13.80 -6.71
C ARG A 121 13.72 -13.12 -5.79
N LEU A 122 12.84 -12.32 -6.36
CA LEU A 122 11.78 -11.67 -5.59
C LEU A 122 10.75 -12.67 -5.10
N LEU A 123 10.45 -13.69 -5.92
CA LEU A 123 9.57 -14.78 -5.52
C LEU A 123 10.19 -15.61 -4.38
N GLU A 124 11.48 -15.90 -4.44
CA GLU A 124 12.21 -16.56 -3.35
C GLU A 124 12.19 -15.75 -2.06
N MET A 125 12.42 -14.44 -2.16
CA MET A 125 12.35 -13.53 -1.01
C MET A 125 10.98 -13.59 -0.35
N CYS A 126 9.92 -13.58 -1.13
CA CYS A 126 8.56 -13.71 -0.61
C CYS A 126 8.37 -15.06 0.09
N SER A 127 8.84 -16.16 -0.51
CA SER A 127 8.77 -17.48 0.11
C SER A 127 9.50 -17.55 1.43
N TRP A 128 10.69 -16.96 1.53
CA TRP A 128 11.45 -16.92 2.78
C TRP A 128 10.78 -16.07 3.86
N SER A 129 10.01 -15.07 3.44
CA SER A 129 9.21 -14.25 4.37
C SER A 129 7.89 -14.91 4.77
N GLY A 130 7.61 -16.11 4.28
CA GLY A 130 6.35 -16.80 4.52
C GLY A 130 5.18 -16.26 3.69
N CYS A 131 5.48 -15.54 2.61
CA CYS A 131 4.48 -14.95 1.73
C CYS A 131 4.28 -15.81 0.48
N ARG A 132 3.03 -16.26 0.29
CA ARG A 132 2.60 -16.97 -0.90
C ARG A 132 2.35 -15.98 -2.03
N VAL A 133 2.87 -16.24 -3.23
CA VAL A 133 2.63 -15.39 -4.39
C VAL A 133 1.67 -16.08 -5.36
N LEU A 134 0.59 -15.41 -5.70
CA LEU A 134 -0.43 -15.87 -6.63
C LEU A 134 -0.46 -14.97 -7.87
N LEU A 135 -0.48 -15.60 -9.04
CA LEU A 135 -0.67 -14.92 -10.31
C LEU A 135 -2.14 -14.99 -10.70
N TRP A 136 -2.74 -13.83 -10.96
CA TRP A 136 -4.09 -13.73 -11.52
C TRP A 136 -4.01 -13.88 -13.04
N LYS A 137 -4.55 -14.98 -13.54
CA LYS A 137 -4.57 -15.28 -14.97
C LYS A 137 -5.86 -16.01 -15.34
N ASP A 138 -6.53 -15.54 -16.40
CA ASP A 138 -7.75 -16.15 -16.92
C ASP A 138 -8.85 -16.36 -15.86
N GLY A 139 -9.00 -15.40 -14.96
CA GLY A 139 -10.00 -15.44 -13.89
C GLY A 139 -9.66 -16.37 -12.73
N GLU A 140 -8.43 -16.85 -12.63
CA GLU A 140 -7.97 -17.78 -11.62
C GLU A 140 -6.69 -17.35 -10.94
N PHE A 141 -6.47 -17.82 -9.71
CA PHE A 141 -5.19 -17.66 -9.01
C PHE A 141 -4.31 -18.86 -9.24
N ILE A 142 -3.07 -18.62 -9.65
CA ILE A 142 -2.06 -19.65 -9.87
C ILE A 142 -0.92 -19.42 -8.87
N ASP A 143 -0.58 -20.45 -8.10
CA ASP A 143 0.54 -20.42 -7.16
C ASP A 143 1.85 -20.49 -7.93
N ILE A 144 2.75 -19.51 -7.73
CA ILE A 144 4.00 -19.38 -8.50
C ILE A 144 5.28 -19.38 -7.65
N ASN A 145 5.14 -19.57 -6.33
CA ASN A 145 6.34 -19.66 -5.48
C ASN A 145 6.33 -20.81 -4.48
#